data_49b304d3c6f839f6d4ed741c541640b5
#
_entry.id   49b304d3c6f839f6d4ed741c541640b5
#
_cell.length_a   1.000
_cell.length_b   1.000
_cell.length_c   1.000
_cell.angle_alpha   90.00
_cell.angle_beta   90.00
_cell.angle_gamma   90.00
#
_symmetry.space_group_name_H-M   'P 1'
#
loop_
_entity.id
_entity.type
_entity.pdbx_description
1 polymer ?
#
loop_
_entity_poly.entity_id
_entity_poly.type
_entity_poly.pdbx_seq_one_letter_code
_entity_poly.pdbx_strand_id
1 'polypeptide(L)'
;FDGWSLDEPFSKKADVLTYEKANGYVVYAKWVRTINNEYSVEHYNYRSNKKAHTLALNDCDYDFIDEIDIPGMPETKENDFLNNYIFSEAQCPQGICITDEYVLITSYSDDKGSLGELMVFDREDGEYLVTLGMDANSHLGGIAFDGENVWVCNSYDTTVERISYDFISLMATANSKQVIDATGVVDVFDVGNKPSCITYYGGRLWIATHNILFRSKMVAYYYDKKDDRLTS
;
A
#
# COMPACT_ATOMS: atom_id res chain seq x y z
N PHE A 1 -20.85 7.85 9.77
CA PHE A 1 -21.82 6.81 10.09
C PHE A 1 -22.65 6.48 8.84
N ASP A 2 -22.68 5.22 8.45
CA ASP A 2 -23.34 4.76 7.22
C ASP A 2 -24.64 3.97 7.52
N GLY A 3 -25.01 3.88 8.77
CA GLY A 3 -26.27 3.25 9.16
C GLY A 3 -26.11 2.09 10.12
N TRP A 4 -27.22 1.43 10.37
CA TRP A 4 -27.30 0.24 11.20
C TRP A 4 -27.51 -1.00 10.35
N SER A 5 -26.94 -2.13 10.75
CA SER A 5 -27.15 -3.43 10.12
C SER A 5 -27.63 -4.47 11.12
N LEU A 6 -28.34 -5.46 10.63
CA LEU A 6 -28.79 -6.62 11.41
C LEU A 6 -27.76 -7.77 11.43
N ASP A 7 -26.66 -7.63 10.70
CA ASP A 7 -25.60 -8.63 10.62
C ASP A 7 -24.21 -7.98 10.55
N GLU A 8 -23.16 -8.68 10.98
CA GLU A 8 -21.79 -8.22 10.93
C GLU A 8 -21.24 -7.98 9.53
N PRO A 9 -21.57 -8.79 8.51
CA PRO A 9 -21.14 -8.46 7.15
C PRO A 9 -21.85 -7.25 6.55
N PHE A 10 -22.69 -6.55 7.30
CA PHE A 10 -23.45 -5.37 6.88
C PHE A 10 -24.30 -5.57 5.62
N SER A 11 -24.74 -6.80 5.36
CA SER A 11 -25.55 -7.15 4.20
C SER A 11 -27.04 -6.85 4.39
N LYS A 12 -27.49 -6.66 5.62
CA LYS A 12 -28.90 -6.45 5.99
C LYS A 12 -29.11 -5.13 6.69
N LYS A 13 -29.40 -4.11 5.93
CA LYS A 13 -29.64 -2.78 6.45
C LYS A 13 -30.84 -2.76 7.42
N ALA A 14 -30.65 -2.10 8.56
CA ALA A 14 -31.69 -1.90 9.55
C ALA A 14 -32.28 -0.48 9.44
N ASP A 15 -33.20 -0.27 8.52
CA ASP A 15 -33.80 1.05 8.31
C ASP A 15 -34.85 1.39 9.38
N VAL A 16 -35.65 0.41 9.76
CA VAL A 16 -36.69 0.58 10.80
C VAL A 16 -36.83 -0.71 11.59
N LEU A 17 -36.69 -0.61 12.91
CA LEU A 17 -37.10 -1.67 13.83
C LEU A 17 -38.37 -1.25 14.56
N THR A 18 -39.46 -2.00 14.37
CA THR A 18 -40.64 -1.77 15.17
C THR A 18 -40.43 -2.26 16.60
N TYR A 19 -41.10 -1.65 17.57
CA TYR A 19 -41.00 -2.01 18.98
C TYR A 19 -41.14 -3.52 19.24
N GLU A 20 -42.08 -4.15 18.52
CA GLU A 20 -42.31 -5.60 18.65
C GLU A 20 -41.17 -6.45 18.13
N LYS A 21 -40.42 -5.94 17.17
CA LYS A 21 -39.24 -6.62 16.58
C LYS A 21 -37.89 -6.22 17.24
N ALA A 22 -37.88 -5.16 18.00
CA ALA A 22 -36.65 -4.66 18.60
C ALA A 22 -36.12 -5.54 19.76
N ASN A 23 -37.01 -6.31 20.37
CA ASN A 23 -36.66 -7.15 21.50
C ASN A 23 -35.90 -8.41 21.04
N GLY A 24 -34.60 -8.45 21.34
CA GLY A 24 -33.70 -9.58 21.03
C GLY A 24 -32.87 -9.41 19.74
N TYR A 25 -32.96 -8.29 19.05
CA TYR A 25 -32.05 -7.99 17.93
C TYR A 25 -30.78 -7.32 18.41
N VAL A 26 -29.67 -7.79 17.90
CA VAL A 26 -28.38 -7.07 17.94
C VAL A 26 -28.28 -6.26 16.65
N VAL A 27 -27.98 -4.97 16.75
CA VAL A 27 -27.73 -4.12 15.60
C VAL A 27 -26.28 -3.66 15.62
N TYR A 28 -25.67 -3.66 14.45
CA TYR A 28 -24.27 -3.30 14.24
C TYR A 28 -24.20 -1.92 13.61
N ALA A 29 -23.44 -1.03 14.20
CA ALA A 29 -23.18 0.28 13.63
C ALA A 29 -22.15 0.16 12.52
N LYS A 30 -22.53 0.53 11.30
CA LYS A 30 -21.62 0.63 10.18
C LYS A 30 -21.01 2.03 10.13
N TRP A 31 -19.72 2.09 10.29
CA TRP A 31 -18.95 3.30 10.11
C TRP A 31 -18.18 3.21 8.80
N VAL A 32 -18.42 4.13 7.92
CA VAL A 32 -17.66 4.28 6.68
C VAL A 32 -16.93 5.60 6.78
N ARG A 33 -15.63 5.59 6.58
CA ARG A 33 -14.87 6.82 6.46
C ARG A 33 -15.20 7.43 5.10
N THR A 34 -15.68 8.67 5.10
CA THR A 34 -15.74 9.45 3.88
C THR A 34 -14.32 9.93 3.61
N ILE A 35 -13.65 9.28 2.68
CA ILE A 35 -12.41 9.80 2.11
C ILE A 35 -12.83 10.94 1.21
N ASN A 36 -12.30 12.11 1.47
CA ASN A 36 -12.55 13.26 0.61
C ASN A 36 -11.64 13.13 -0.61
N ASN A 37 -12.14 12.47 -1.64
CA ASN A 37 -11.46 12.29 -2.92
C ASN A 37 -11.55 13.55 -3.81
N GLU A 38 -11.59 14.74 -3.23
CA GLU A 38 -11.55 15.98 -4.00
C GLU A 38 -10.19 16.24 -4.69
N TYR A 39 -9.30 15.26 -4.61
CA TYR A 39 -8.06 15.32 -5.33
C TYR A 39 -8.28 14.94 -6.79
N SER A 40 -8.34 15.95 -7.64
CA SER A 40 -8.19 15.74 -9.08
C SER A 40 -6.70 15.73 -9.40
N VAL A 41 -6.13 14.55 -9.58
CA VAL A 41 -4.92 14.44 -10.40
C VAL A 41 -5.30 15.02 -11.75
N GLU A 42 -4.59 16.07 -12.21
CA GLU A 42 -4.63 16.40 -13.64
C GLU A 42 -4.32 15.09 -14.35
N HIS A 43 -5.28 14.56 -15.08
CA HIS A 43 -5.13 13.29 -15.77
C HIS A 43 -3.82 13.31 -16.53
N TYR A 44 -2.85 12.56 -16.07
CA TYR A 44 -1.65 12.33 -16.84
C TYR A 44 -2.09 11.67 -18.14
N ASN A 45 -2.30 12.49 -19.15
CA ASN A 45 -2.72 11.99 -20.45
C ASN A 45 -1.53 11.30 -21.10
N TYR A 46 -1.28 10.10 -20.66
CA TYR A 46 -0.28 9.22 -21.16
C TYR A 46 -0.35 9.06 -22.70
N ARG A 47 -1.54 9.19 -23.30
CA ARG A 47 -1.72 9.22 -24.76
C ARG A 47 -1.09 10.45 -25.42
N SER A 48 -0.85 11.53 -24.68
CA SER A 48 -0.18 12.71 -25.22
C SER A 48 1.34 12.58 -25.31
N ASN A 49 1.93 11.63 -24.58
CA ASN A 49 3.36 11.40 -24.58
C ASN A 49 3.79 10.29 -25.55
N LYS A 50 3.32 10.38 -26.80
CA LYS A 50 3.60 9.40 -27.84
C LYS A 50 5.09 9.06 -28.01
N LYS A 51 5.98 10.01 -27.77
CA LYS A 51 7.41 9.84 -28.01
C LYS A 51 8.07 8.94 -26.96
N ALA A 52 7.77 9.13 -25.67
CA ALA A 52 8.26 8.26 -24.62
C ALA A 52 7.66 6.86 -24.77
N HIS A 53 6.41 6.78 -25.15
CA HIS A 53 5.66 5.57 -25.39
C HIS A 53 6.26 4.72 -26.53
N THR A 54 6.52 5.37 -27.66
CA THR A 54 7.04 4.69 -28.85
C THR A 54 8.45 4.13 -28.63
N LEU A 55 9.28 4.79 -27.83
CA LEU A 55 10.65 4.38 -27.59
C LEU A 55 10.76 3.26 -26.53
N ALA A 56 9.89 3.24 -25.54
CA ALA A 56 9.99 2.31 -24.42
C ALA A 56 9.19 1.02 -24.61
N LEU A 57 8.15 1.04 -25.44
CA LEU A 57 7.10 0.01 -25.42
C LEU A 57 6.74 -0.52 -26.81
N ASN A 58 7.56 -0.28 -27.83
CA ASN A 58 7.27 -0.66 -29.21
C ASN A 58 7.09 -2.17 -29.43
N ASP A 59 7.69 -2.98 -28.56
CA ASP A 59 7.69 -4.42 -28.71
C ASP A 59 6.90 -5.11 -27.57
N CYS A 60 6.11 -4.36 -26.81
CA CYS A 60 5.31 -4.89 -25.72
C CYS A 60 3.82 -4.85 -26.07
N ASP A 61 3.18 -6.00 -26.02
CA ASP A 61 1.72 -6.08 -25.92
C ASP A 61 1.31 -5.80 -24.48
N TYR A 62 0.49 -4.77 -24.29
CA TYR A 62 -0.07 -4.45 -22.97
C TYR A 62 -1.48 -3.90 -23.11
N ASP A 63 -2.31 -4.35 -22.21
CA ASP A 63 -3.64 -3.85 -22.04
C ASP A 63 -3.65 -2.77 -20.95
N PHE A 64 -4.43 -1.72 -21.17
CA PHE A 64 -4.76 -0.77 -20.14
C PHE A 64 -5.83 -1.36 -19.26
N ILE A 65 -5.50 -1.50 -17.98
CA ILE A 65 -6.50 -1.61 -16.94
C ILE A 65 -6.94 -0.19 -16.57
N ASP A 66 -8.12 -0.06 -16.00
CA ASP A 66 -8.70 1.22 -15.62
C ASP A 66 -7.82 2.09 -14.72
N GLU A 67 -8.13 3.36 -14.64
CA GLU A 67 -7.51 4.30 -13.72
C GLU A 67 -7.92 3.93 -12.29
N ILE A 68 -6.95 3.98 -11.37
CA ILE A 68 -7.18 3.78 -9.93
C ILE A 68 -7.04 5.11 -9.22
N ASP A 69 -8.08 5.53 -8.55
CA ASP A 69 -8.02 6.68 -7.63
C ASP A 69 -7.23 6.31 -6.39
N ILE A 70 -6.10 7.01 -6.14
CA ILE A 70 -5.29 6.80 -4.95
C ILE A 70 -5.83 7.69 -3.83
N PRO A 71 -6.48 7.12 -2.80
CA PRO A 71 -7.07 7.92 -1.75
C PRO A 71 -6.02 8.67 -0.95
N GLY A 72 -6.36 9.90 -0.62
CA GLY A 72 -5.54 10.71 0.25
C GLY A 72 -4.25 11.24 -0.35
N MET A 73 -4.10 11.20 -1.64
CA MET A 73 -2.96 11.82 -2.32
C MET A 73 -3.40 13.10 -3.02
N PRO A 74 -2.74 14.22 -2.73
CA PRO A 74 -1.78 14.58 -1.70
C PRO A 74 -2.41 15.02 -0.37
N GLU A 75 -3.70 14.91 -0.25
CA GLU A 75 -4.48 15.42 0.88
C GLU A 75 -4.97 14.30 1.80
N THR A 76 -4.10 13.40 2.24
CA THR A 76 -4.44 12.50 3.34
C THR A 76 -4.66 13.33 4.60
N LYS A 77 -5.80 13.97 4.67
CA LYS A 77 -6.23 14.62 5.90
C LYS A 77 -6.75 13.56 6.82
N GLU A 78 -6.08 13.43 7.93
CA GLU A 78 -6.59 12.88 9.15
C GLU A 78 -6.91 11.40 9.18
N ASN A 79 -6.00 10.69 9.73
CA ASN A 79 -6.33 9.45 10.37
C ASN A 79 -6.54 9.68 11.87
N ASP A 80 -7.77 9.89 12.27
CA ASP A 80 -8.15 10.05 13.69
C ASP A 80 -7.76 8.86 14.55
N PHE A 81 -7.52 7.70 13.93
CA PHE A 81 -7.13 6.45 14.61
C PHE A 81 -5.68 6.42 15.04
N LEU A 82 -4.80 7.08 14.32
CA LEU A 82 -3.36 6.96 14.53
C LEU A 82 -2.76 8.19 15.21
N ASN A 83 -3.59 9.06 15.76
CA ASN A 83 -3.20 10.14 16.68
C ASN A 83 -1.88 10.79 16.30
N ASN A 84 -1.77 11.39 15.12
CA ASN A 84 -0.61 12.11 14.63
C ASN A 84 0.50 11.30 13.95
N TYR A 85 0.42 9.99 13.84
CA TYR A 85 1.50 9.21 13.20
C TYR A 85 1.42 9.20 11.66
N ILE A 86 0.22 9.39 11.09
CA ILE A 86 0.04 9.29 9.64
C ILE A 86 -0.53 10.58 9.09
N PHE A 87 -0.06 11.68 9.65
CA PHE A 87 -0.40 12.96 9.09
C PHE A 87 0.59 13.34 8.03
N SER A 88 0.14 13.37 6.81
CA SER A 88 0.78 14.14 5.81
C SER A 88 -0.27 14.80 4.94
N GLU A 89 -0.15 16.09 4.78
CA GLU A 89 -0.91 16.81 3.77
C GLU A 89 -0.44 16.44 2.35
N ALA A 90 0.71 15.77 2.22
CA ALA A 90 1.29 15.38 0.97
C ALA A 90 1.98 14.01 1.07
N GLN A 91 1.33 12.99 0.59
CA GLN A 91 1.95 11.69 0.34
C GLN A 91 2.52 11.65 -1.08
N CYS A 92 3.72 11.16 -1.23
CA CYS A 92 4.40 11.03 -2.51
C CYS A 92 4.48 9.55 -2.91
N PRO A 93 3.76 9.09 -3.95
CA PRO A 93 3.83 7.70 -4.40
C PRO A 93 5.22 7.37 -4.89
N GLN A 94 5.67 6.15 -4.58
CA GLN A 94 7.02 5.70 -4.90
C GLN A 94 7.05 4.42 -5.70
N GLY A 95 6.42 3.38 -5.23
CA GLY A 95 6.48 2.06 -5.82
C GLY A 95 5.10 1.47 -6.07
N ILE A 96 5.01 0.61 -7.06
CA ILE A 96 3.82 -0.18 -7.37
C ILE A 96 4.19 -1.65 -7.50
N CYS A 97 3.37 -2.51 -6.95
CA CYS A 97 3.46 -3.97 -7.09
C CYS A 97 2.07 -4.55 -7.35
N ILE A 98 1.98 -5.45 -8.30
CA ILE A 98 0.74 -6.14 -8.62
C ILE A 98 0.90 -7.59 -8.18
N THR A 99 -0.04 -8.05 -7.37
CA THR A 99 -0.19 -9.44 -6.95
C THR A 99 -1.36 -10.10 -7.69
N ASP A 100 -1.70 -11.32 -7.35
CA ASP A 100 -2.86 -11.98 -7.98
C ASP A 100 -4.19 -11.31 -7.58
N GLU A 101 -4.27 -10.72 -6.38
CA GLU A 101 -5.49 -10.18 -5.81
C GLU A 101 -5.48 -8.66 -5.63
N TYR A 102 -4.29 -8.06 -5.50
CA TYR A 102 -4.18 -6.65 -5.12
C TYR A 102 -3.22 -5.87 -6.02
N VAL A 103 -3.50 -4.57 -6.11
CA VAL A 103 -2.52 -3.55 -6.51
C VAL A 103 -2.04 -2.87 -5.23
N LEU A 104 -0.74 -2.89 -5.03
CA LEU A 104 -0.06 -2.33 -3.86
C LEU A 104 0.72 -1.09 -4.28
N ILE A 105 0.49 0.02 -3.59
CA ILE A 105 1.19 1.28 -3.87
C ILE A 105 1.83 1.78 -2.59
N THR A 106 3.13 2.05 -2.63
CA THR A 106 3.84 2.69 -1.54
C THR A 106 3.91 4.19 -1.71
N SER A 107 3.90 4.90 -0.60
CA SER A 107 4.08 6.35 -0.55
C SER A 107 4.85 6.77 0.70
N TYR A 108 5.39 7.97 0.68
CA TYR A 108 6.02 8.59 1.84
C TYR A 108 5.61 10.05 1.95
N SER A 109 5.87 10.63 3.12
CA SER A 109 5.73 12.05 3.36
C SER A 109 7.06 12.66 3.80
N ASP A 110 7.31 13.90 3.41
CA ASP A 110 8.42 14.70 3.93
C ASP A 110 8.15 15.28 5.32
N ASP A 111 6.92 15.16 5.82
CA ASP A 111 6.56 15.61 7.16
C ASP A 111 7.20 14.71 8.22
N LYS A 112 7.92 15.32 9.13
CA LYS A 112 8.61 14.59 10.20
C LYS A 112 7.62 13.85 11.09
N GLY A 113 7.84 12.55 11.24
CA GLY A 113 7.04 11.69 12.10
C GLY A 113 5.80 11.11 11.43
N SER A 114 5.58 11.42 10.14
CA SER A 114 4.55 10.74 9.36
C SER A 114 5.04 9.36 8.94
N LEU A 115 4.16 8.37 8.99
CA LEU A 115 4.46 7.03 8.49
C LEU A 115 4.52 7.03 6.97
N GLY A 116 5.40 6.19 6.44
CA GLY A 116 5.27 5.73 5.07
C GLY A 116 4.04 4.83 4.95
N GLU A 117 3.43 4.77 3.80
CA GLU A 117 2.17 4.07 3.61
C GLU A 117 2.27 2.99 2.54
N LEU A 118 1.62 1.86 2.78
CA LEU A 118 1.33 0.83 1.81
C LEU A 118 -0.19 0.80 1.58
N MET A 119 -0.61 1.32 0.45
CA MET A 119 -2.01 1.36 0.05
C MET A 119 -2.37 0.08 -0.71
N VAL A 120 -3.51 -0.52 -0.37
CA VAL A 120 -4.00 -1.78 -0.92
C VAL A 120 -5.29 -1.53 -1.69
N PHE A 121 -5.31 -1.93 -2.94
CA PHE A 121 -6.46 -1.84 -3.84
C PHE A 121 -6.82 -3.23 -4.34
N ASP A 122 -8.09 -3.47 -4.55
CA ASP A 122 -8.55 -4.65 -5.28
C ASP A 122 -8.02 -4.59 -6.71
N ARG A 123 -7.52 -5.71 -7.22
CA ARG A 123 -6.96 -5.76 -8.56
C ARG A 123 -8.02 -5.78 -9.66
N GLU A 124 -9.19 -6.34 -9.39
CA GLU A 124 -10.24 -6.55 -10.40
C GLU A 124 -10.96 -5.25 -10.73
N ASP A 125 -11.31 -4.47 -9.72
CA ASP A 125 -12.13 -3.25 -9.89
C ASP A 125 -11.43 -1.96 -9.46
N GLY A 126 -10.21 -2.05 -8.91
CA GLY A 126 -9.44 -0.90 -8.44
C GLY A 126 -9.97 -0.30 -7.14
N GLU A 127 -10.88 -1.00 -6.44
CA GLU A 127 -11.44 -0.49 -5.20
C GLU A 127 -10.36 -0.33 -4.12
N TYR A 128 -10.29 0.83 -3.50
CA TYR A 128 -9.42 1.03 -2.34
C TYR A 128 -9.93 0.24 -1.13
N LEU A 129 -9.05 -0.54 -0.51
CA LEU A 129 -9.39 -1.44 0.59
C LEU A 129 -8.89 -0.95 1.95
N VAL A 130 -7.61 -0.66 2.05
CA VAL A 130 -6.96 -0.29 3.31
C VAL A 130 -5.60 0.36 3.03
N THR A 131 -5.12 1.17 3.97
CA THR A 131 -3.74 1.65 4.01
C THR A 131 -3.05 1.12 5.25
N LEU A 132 -1.83 0.62 5.09
CA LEU A 132 -0.98 0.13 6.16
C LEU A 132 0.14 1.14 6.39
N GLY A 133 0.23 1.68 7.59
CA GLY A 133 1.33 2.55 8.00
C GLY A 133 2.56 1.70 8.31
N MET A 134 3.66 1.98 7.61
CA MET A 134 4.91 1.22 7.69
C MET A 134 5.85 1.86 8.73
N ASP A 135 6.91 2.48 8.30
CA ASP A 135 7.87 3.16 9.17
C ASP A 135 7.74 4.69 9.07
N ALA A 136 7.84 5.38 10.22
CA ALA A 136 7.69 6.84 10.30
C ALA A 136 8.69 7.65 9.48
N ASN A 137 9.84 7.07 9.16
CA ASN A 137 10.89 7.76 8.39
C ASN A 137 11.24 7.03 7.09
N SER A 138 10.42 6.10 6.67
CA SER A 138 10.69 5.29 5.49
C SER A 138 10.32 6.03 4.21
N HIS A 139 11.25 6.03 3.24
CA HIS A 139 10.97 6.55 1.89
C HIS A 139 10.25 5.54 1.00
N LEU A 140 10.10 4.30 1.41
CA LEU A 140 9.40 3.21 0.71
C LEU A 140 9.60 3.19 -0.82
N GLY A 141 10.85 3.37 -1.26
CA GLY A 141 11.20 3.68 -2.66
C GLY A 141 10.93 2.59 -3.67
N GLY A 142 10.83 1.34 -3.26
CA GLY A 142 10.55 0.22 -4.15
C GLY A 142 9.81 -0.88 -3.41
N ILE A 143 9.01 -1.65 -4.13
CA ILE A 143 8.18 -2.72 -3.59
C ILE A 143 8.25 -3.96 -4.49
N ALA A 144 8.27 -5.15 -3.91
CA ALA A 144 8.22 -6.42 -4.62
C ALA A 144 7.45 -7.48 -3.83
N PHE A 145 6.85 -8.41 -4.54
CA PHE A 145 6.15 -9.57 -3.99
C PHE A 145 6.89 -10.86 -4.36
N ASP A 146 7.14 -11.72 -3.37
CA ASP A 146 7.87 -12.97 -3.56
C ASP A 146 6.97 -14.23 -3.61
N GLY A 147 5.66 -14.02 -3.54
CA GLY A 147 4.65 -15.07 -3.47
C GLY A 147 4.11 -15.32 -2.06
N GLU A 148 4.81 -14.83 -1.02
CA GLU A 148 4.40 -14.99 0.39
C GLU A 148 4.54 -13.70 1.19
N ASN A 149 5.49 -12.86 0.80
CA ASN A 149 5.78 -11.62 1.49
C ASN A 149 5.89 -10.46 0.51
N VAL A 150 5.55 -9.29 1.00
CA VAL A 150 5.81 -8.02 0.33
C VAL A 150 7.04 -7.38 0.96
N TRP A 151 7.98 -6.99 0.10
CA TRP A 151 9.26 -6.40 0.46
C TRP A 151 9.31 -4.96 0.00
N VAL A 152 9.69 -4.05 0.89
CA VAL A 152 9.70 -2.61 0.64
C VAL A 152 11.07 -2.03 0.97
N CYS A 153 11.59 -1.18 0.11
CA CYS A 153 12.87 -0.50 0.35
C CYS A 153 12.70 0.65 1.34
N ASN A 154 13.50 0.66 2.41
CA ASN A 154 13.68 1.84 3.22
C ASN A 154 14.87 2.65 2.69
N SER A 155 14.59 3.63 1.82
CA SER A 155 15.65 4.40 1.15
C SER A 155 16.34 5.44 2.04
N TYR A 156 15.84 5.69 3.24
CA TYR A 156 16.52 6.55 4.22
C TYR A 156 17.57 5.80 5.01
N ASP A 157 17.40 4.51 5.16
CA ASP A 157 18.32 3.63 5.87
C ASP A 157 18.93 2.56 4.95
N THR A 158 19.64 1.60 5.50
CA THR A 158 20.26 0.49 4.76
C THR A 158 19.39 -0.77 4.79
N THR A 159 18.10 -0.62 4.97
CA THR A 159 17.19 -1.71 5.26
C THR A 159 16.12 -1.93 4.18
N VAL A 160 15.61 -3.13 4.14
CA VAL A 160 14.34 -3.47 3.51
C VAL A 160 13.37 -3.96 4.57
N GLU A 161 12.12 -3.64 4.40
CA GLU A 161 11.03 -4.04 5.27
C GLU A 161 10.26 -5.19 4.63
N ARG A 162 9.84 -6.15 5.44
CA ARG A 162 9.00 -7.27 5.01
C ARG A 162 7.69 -7.24 5.76
N ILE A 163 6.61 -7.41 5.04
CA ILE A 163 5.28 -7.62 5.60
C ILE A 163 4.66 -8.89 4.99
N SER A 164 4.04 -9.72 5.81
CA SER A 164 3.38 -10.93 5.34
C SER A 164 2.20 -10.61 4.42
N TYR A 165 2.11 -11.32 3.29
CA TYR A 165 0.98 -11.17 2.38
C TYR A 165 -0.33 -11.63 3.01
N ASP A 166 -0.29 -12.63 3.90
CA ASP A 166 -1.47 -13.06 4.66
C ASP A 166 -2.02 -11.94 5.56
N PHE A 167 -1.13 -11.15 6.16
CA PHE A 167 -1.55 -9.99 6.96
C PHE A 167 -2.19 -8.92 6.07
N ILE A 168 -1.59 -8.63 4.92
CA ILE A 168 -2.16 -7.69 3.95
C ILE A 168 -3.55 -8.16 3.52
N SER A 169 -3.70 -9.44 3.17
CA SER A 169 -4.98 -10.03 2.75
C SER A 169 -6.03 -9.99 3.85
N LEU A 170 -5.62 -10.22 5.09
CA LEU A 170 -6.51 -10.11 6.24
C LEU A 170 -7.04 -8.68 6.41
N MET A 171 -6.17 -7.69 6.31
CA MET A 171 -6.55 -6.28 6.42
C MET A 171 -7.39 -5.82 5.23
N ALA A 172 -7.04 -6.25 4.02
CA ALA A 172 -7.80 -5.99 2.80
C ALA A 172 -9.21 -6.59 2.87
N THR A 173 -9.33 -7.82 3.34
CA THR A 173 -10.64 -8.49 3.52
C THR A 173 -11.53 -7.74 4.51
N ALA A 174 -10.97 -7.12 5.53
CA ALA A 174 -11.72 -6.28 6.45
C ALA A 174 -12.29 -5.02 5.77
N ASN A 175 -11.70 -4.60 4.64
CA ASN A 175 -12.15 -3.49 3.78
C ASN A 175 -12.55 -2.26 4.59
N SER A 176 -11.69 -1.89 5.55
CA SER A 176 -12.02 -0.84 6.53
C SER A 176 -12.00 0.56 5.92
N LYS A 177 -11.37 0.74 4.76
CA LYS A 177 -11.11 2.05 4.15
C LYS A 177 -10.35 3.00 5.09
N GLN A 178 -9.52 2.43 5.96
CA GLN A 178 -8.80 3.16 7.01
C GLN A 178 -7.29 2.97 6.86
N VAL A 179 -6.57 3.78 7.60
CA VAL A 179 -5.13 3.59 7.80
C VAL A 179 -4.91 2.84 9.11
N ILE A 180 -4.10 1.79 9.04
CA ILE A 180 -3.78 0.90 10.15
C ILE A 180 -2.28 0.99 10.40
N ASP A 181 -1.88 1.19 11.64
CA ASP A 181 -0.48 1.11 12.03
C ASP A 181 0.01 -0.35 11.94
N ALA A 182 0.86 -0.62 10.96
CA ALA A 182 1.45 -1.93 10.72
C ALA A 182 2.91 -2.02 11.19
N THR A 183 3.46 -0.99 11.83
CA THR A 183 4.87 -0.97 12.27
C THR A 183 5.24 -2.13 13.19
N GLY A 184 4.27 -2.62 13.97
CA GLY A 184 4.47 -3.74 14.88
C GLY A 184 4.50 -5.14 14.24
N VAL A 185 4.20 -5.25 12.93
CA VAL A 185 4.17 -6.52 12.18
C VAL A 185 5.13 -6.52 11.00
N VAL A 186 5.93 -5.49 10.87
CA VAL A 186 6.96 -5.36 9.84
C VAL A 186 8.28 -5.88 10.38
N ASP A 187 8.93 -6.76 9.62
CA ASP A 187 10.29 -7.22 9.89
C ASP A 187 11.29 -6.39 9.08
N VAL A 188 12.44 -6.11 9.65
CA VAL A 188 13.46 -5.23 9.06
C VAL A 188 14.76 -6.00 8.83
N PHE A 189 15.29 -5.92 7.61
CA PHE A 189 16.53 -6.61 7.21
C PHE A 189 17.56 -5.62 6.70
N ASP A 190 18.77 -5.64 7.27
CA ASP A 190 19.88 -4.84 6.81
C ASP A 190 20.48 -5.43 5.51
N VAL A 191 20.58 -4.60 4.48
CA VAL A 191 21.20 -4.94 3.19
C VAL A 191 22.51 -4.19 2.95
N GLY A 192 22.99 -3.46 3.96
CA GLY A 192 24.30 -2.81 3.99
C GLY A 192 24.47 -1.62 3.03
N ASN A 193 23.48 -1.29 2.24
CA ASN A 193 23.47 -0.13 1.32
C ASN A 193 22.06 0.42 1.22
N LYS A 194 21.90 1.71 1.02
CA LYS A 194 20.59 2.36 0.89
C LYS A 194 19.83 1.81 -0.33
N PRO A 195 18.78 1.01 -0.15
CA PRO A 195 18.03 0.45 -1.25
C PRO A 195 17.10 1.50 -1.85
N SER A 196 16.98 1.54 -3.16
CA SER A 196 16.10 2.48 -3.87
C SER A 196 15.04 1.79 -4.71
N CYS A 197 15.34 0.61 -5.22
CA CYS A 197 14.35 -0.22 -5.89
C CYS A 197 14.62 -1.71 -5.64
N ILE A 198 13.57 -2.48 -5.75
CA ILE A 198 13.58 -3.91 -5.49
C ILE A 198 12.69 -4.62 -6.50
N THR A 199 13.06 -5.81 -6.89
CA THR A 199 12.21 -6.73 -7.63
C THR A 199 12.49 -8.16 -7.20
N TYR A 200 11.53 -9.04 -7.38
CA TYR A 200 11.69 -10.48 -7.15
C TYR A 200 11.72 -11.23 -8.47
N TYR A 201 12.78 -11.97 -8.69
CA TYR A 201 12.91 -12.81 -9.88
C TYR A 201 13.83 -14.00 -9.64
N GLY A 202 13.42 -15.18 -10.11
CA GLY A 202 14.22 -16.39 -10.03
C GLY A 202 14.56 -16.83 -8.60
N GLY A 203 13.63 -16.65 -7.64
CA GLY A 203 13.82 -17.01 -6.25
C GLY A 203 14.70 -16.04 -5.46
N ARG A 204 14.95 -14.85 -5.97
CA ARG A 204 15.82 -13.85 -5.33
C ARG A 204 15.22 -12.46 -5.37
N LEU A 205 15.51 -11.70 -4.33
CA LEU A 205 15.27 -10.26 -4.28
C LEU A 205 16.45 -9.54 -4.92
N TRP A 206 16.20 -8.80 -5.97
CA TRP A 206 17.19 -7.97 -6.66
C TRP A 206 17.01 -6.55 -6.17
N ILE A 207 17.97 -6.08 -5.39
CA ILE A 207 17.93 -4.76 -4.74
C ILE A 207 18.98 -3.87 -5.37
N ALA A 208 18.53 -2.73 -5.90
CA ALA A 208 19.40 -1.73 -6.45
C ALA A 208 19.49 -0.51 -5.53
N THR A 209 20.67 0.07 -5.47
CA THR A 209 20.98 1.24 -4.65
C THR A 209 21.17 2.46 -5.52
N HIS A 210 20.73 3.60 -5.03
CA HIS A 210 21.06 4.89 -5.63
C HIS A 210 22.30 5.48 -4.98
N ASN A 211 23.24 5.95 -5.79
CA ASN A 211 24.43 6.64 -5.30
C ASN A 211 24.75 7.84 -6.20
N ILE A 212 24.80 9.02 -5.62
CA ILE A 212 25.02 10.27 -6.35
C ILE A 212 26.50 10.41 -6.78
N LEU A 213 27.44 9.90 -5.98
CA LEU A 213 28.87 10.11 -6.18
C LEU A 213 29.58 8.91 -6.82
N PHE A 214 29.01 7.71 -6.68
CA PHE A 214 29.60 6.46 -7.16
C PHE A 214 28.60 5.69 -8.02
N ARG A 215 29.07 4.59 -8.59
CA ARG A 215 28.17 3.70 -9.36
C ARG A 215 27.14 3.07 -8.45
N SER A 216 25.90 3.11 -8.88
CA SER A 216 24.82 2.32 -8.27
C SER A 216 25.14 0.83 -8.40
N LYS A 217 24.69 0.06 -7.44
CA LYS A 217 24.88 -1.39 -7.39
C LYS A 217 23.52 -2.08 -7.40
N MET A 218 23.49 -3.26 -7.98
CA MET A 218 22.38 -4.19 -7.84
C MET A 218 22.91 -5.47 -7.22
N VAL A 219 22.29 -5.92 -6.15
CA VAL A 219 22.67 -7.14 -5.41
C VAL A 219 21.47 -8.06 -5.35
N ALA A 220 21.73 -9.34 -5.61
CA ALA A 220 20.72 -10.38 -5.48
C ALA A 220 20.80 -11.01 -4.10
N TYR A 221 19.70 -11.01 -3.37
CA TYR A 221 19.59 -11.61 -2.06
C TYR A 221 18.69 -12.85 -2.11
N TYR A 222 19.09 -13.86 -1.39
CA TYR A 222 18.28 -15.02 -1.10
C TYR A 222 17.68 -14.89 0.30
N TYR A 223 16.38 -15.08 0.44
CA TYR A 223 15.75 -15.10 1.75
C TYR A 223 15.77 -16.53 2.31
N ASP A 224 16.53 -16.71 3.37
CA ASP A 224 16.60 -17.97 4.11
C ASP A 224 15.50 -17.98 5.19
N LYS A 225 14.41 -18.68 4.87
CA LYS A 225 13.26 -18.79 5.79
C LYS A 225 13.60 -19.49 7.11
N LYS A 226 14.62 -20.35 7.12
CA LYS A 226 14.99 -21.11 8.32
C LYS A 226 15.70 -20.23 9.35
N ASP A 227 16.59 -19.42 8.85
CA ASP A 227 17.41 -18.54 9.68
C ASP A 227 16.88 -17.09 9.73
N ASP A 228 15.74 -16.84 9.06
CA ASP A 228 15.07 -15.54 8.93
C ASP A 228 16.05 -14.41 8.58
N ARG A 229 16.75 -14.58 7.48
CA ARG A 229 17.78 -13.61 7.04
C ARG A 229 17.92 -13.52 5.52
N LEU A 230 18.39 -12.37 5.07
CA LEU A 230 18.83 -12.16 3.69
C LEU A 230 20.32 -12.49 3.54
N THR A 231 20.64 -13.25 2.49
CA THR A 231 22.03 -13.61 2.12
C THR A 231 22.29 -13.26 0.67
N SER A 232 23.42 -12.64 0.36
CA SER A 232 23.86 -12.23 -0.99
C SER A 232 24.95 -13.13 -1.54
#